data_7a04c29e6f305b6bd286f3c17f6d81d3
#
_entry.id   7a04c29e6f305b6bd286f3c17f6d81d3
#
_cell.length_a   1.000
_cell.length_b   1.000
_cell.length_c   1.000
_cell.angle_alpha   90.00
_cell.angle_beta   90.00
_cell.angle_gamma   90.00
#
_symmetry.space_group_name_H-M   'P 1'
#
loop_
_entity.id
_entity.type
_entity.pdbx_description
1 polymer ?
#
loop_
_entity_poly.entity_id
_entity_poly.type
_entity_poly.pdbx_seq_one_letter_code
_entity_poly.pdbx_strand_id
1 'polypeptide(L)'
;VRAMKKRWCSILTALLLLLPLAAMPASADAGPKPSVVVELTGLEGRTCWGTLLSQQEGTGPYGRFSEGETVEGPEKDRALRAMRPLDQMDPEGFYLLDFAEDCSDGELSWTYYPPHTYQIALWFPEEDALAVSAVYHRYAFDSYYRLDLSGLELTPGGIVELEAVRLQRDYPYGASLLALAGRVALTLGAELLLALAFGLRTGRALRWVAGVNLATQLGLNLALEVFTYCNGALAGVMAILALPVYLAAEVAVTLVELRIYRRKLTGERGLSGRRITAYTWTANLCSFLAGVLLSFQLPTLF
;
A
#
# COMPACT_ATOMS: atom_id res chain seq x y z
N VAL A 1 39.58 -8.09 -27.13
CA VAL A 1 39.39 -8.35 -25.68
C VAL A 1 38.44 -7.34 -25.04
N ARG A 2 38.56 -6.00 -25.27
CA ARG A 2 37.64 -4.98 -24.68
C ARG A 2 36.18 -5.08 -25.19
N ALA A 3 35.97 -5.36 -26.48
CA ALA A 3 34.63 -5.49 -27.06
C ALA A 3 33.93 -6.76 -26.58
N MET A 4 34.67 -7.84 -26.34
CA MET A 4 34.16 -9.10 -25.83
C MET A 4 33.74 -8.97 -24.36
N LYS A 5 34.52 -8.30 -23.51
CA LYS A 5 34.15 -7.99 -22.11
C LYS A 5 32.87 -7.14 -22.03
N LYS A 6 32.69 -6.14 -22.90
CA LYS A 6 31.43 -5.35 -22.95
C LYS A 6 30.22 -6.20 -23.31
N ARG A 7 30.34 -7.12 -24.28
CA ARG A 7 29.24 -8.02 -24.67
C ARG A 7 28.85 -8.99 -23.52
N TRP A 8 29.85 -9.54 -22.83
CA TRP A 8 29.58 -10.43 -21.69
C TRP A 8 28.97 -9.70 -20.51
N CYS A 9 29.37 -8.47 -20.21
CA CYS A 9 28.69 -7.64 -19.21
C CYS A 9 27.21 -7.36 -19.56
N SER A 10 26.94 -7.02 -20.83
CA SER A 10 25.56 -6.77 -21.28
C SER A 10 24.70 -8.02 -21.24
N ILE A 11 25.25 -9.19 -21.58
CA ILE A 11 24.54 -10.47 -21.49
C ILE A 11 24.29 -10.85 -20.03
N LEU A 12 25.28 -10.66 -19.16
CA LEU A 12 25.13 -10.94 -17.72
C LEU A 12 24.10 -10.02 -17.09
N THR A 13 24.09 -8.73 -17.45
CA THR A 13 23.08 -7.76 -16.98
C THR A 13 21.69 -8.13 -17.49
N ALA A 14 21.56 -8.53 -18.77
CA ALA A 14 20.28 -8.99 -19.32
C ALA A 14 19.79 -10.29 -18.65
N LEU A 15 20.70 -11.24 -18.39
CA LEU A 15 20.37 -12.48 -17.65
C LEU A 15 19.96 -12.19 -16.20
N LEU A 16 20.64 -11.28 -15.50
CA LEU A 16 20.28 -10.86 -14.14
C LEU A 16 18.91 -10.14 -14.09
N LEU A 17 18.56 -9.40 -15.14
CA LEU A 17 17.25 -8.76 -15.27
C LEU A 17 16.14 -9.76 -15.66
N LEU A 18 16.49 -10.89 -16.30
CA LEU A 18 15.54 -11.93 -16.68
C LEU A 18 15.35 -13.02 -15.60
N LEU A 19 16.28 -13.16 -14.66
CA LEU A 19 16.22 -14.15 -13.58
C LEU A 19 14.96 -14.02 -12.70
N PRO A 20 14.50 -12.82 -12.32
CA PRO A 20 13.25 -12.66 -11.57
C PRO A 20 12.00 -13.11 -12.35
N LEU A 21 12.00 -12.95 -13.68
CA LEU A 21 10.90 -13.37 -14.56
C LEU A 21 10.75 -14.89 -14.63
N ALA A 22 11.85 -15.66 -14.48
CA ALA A 22 11.85 -17.11 -14.52
C ALA A 22 11.45 -17.77 -13.18
N ALA A 23 11.49 -17.00 -12.08
CA ALA A 23 11.17 -17.49 -10.72
C ALA A 23 9.70 -17.22 -10.32
N MET A 24 8.87 -16.71 -11.22
CA MET A 24 7.49 -16.34 -10.89
C MET A 24 6.60 -17.60 -10.86
N PRO A 25 5.88 -17.86 -9.76
CA PRO A 25 4.76 -18.78 -9.82
C PRO A 25 3.73 -18.22 -10.81
N ALA A 26 3.24 -19.06 -11.71
CA ALA A 26 2.13 -18.73 -12.59
C ALA A 26 0.83 -18.62 -11.75
N SER A 27 0.67 -17.52 -11.04
CA SER A 27 -0.57 -17.19 -10.38
C SER A 27 -1.40 -16.33 -11.33
N ALA A 28 -2.61 -16.79 -11.64
CA ALA A 28 -3.55 -16.03 -12.50
C ALA A 28 -3.97 -14.69 -11.88
N ASP A 29 -3.69 -14.49 -10.60
CA ASP A 29 -4.09 -13.32 -9.81
C ASP A 29 -2.85 -12.51 -9.35
N ALA A 30 -2.23 -11.84 -10.28
CA ALA A 30 -0.88 -11.32 -10.16
C ALA A 30 -0.77 -9.83 -9.74
N GLY A 31 -1.89 -9.13 -9.49
CA GLY A 31 -1.89 -7.72 -9.12
C GLY A 31 -2.38 -7.47 -7.68
N PRO A 32 -2.07 -6.30 -7.10
CA PRO A 32 -2.65 -5.91 -5.82
C PRO A 32 -4.18 -5.86 -5.93
N LYS A 33 -4.87 -6.22 -4.86
CA LYS A 33 -6.32 -6.15 -4.75
C LYS A 33 -6.69 -5.03 -3.79
N PRO A 34 -7.72 -4.26 -4.12
CA PRO A 34 -8.22 -3.25 -3.20
C PRO A 34 -8.74 -3.88 -1.91
N SER A 35 -8.68 -3.11 -0.83
CA SER A 35 -9.21 -3.53 0.47
C SER A 35 -10.09 -2.46 1.13
N VAL A 36 -10.97 -2.93 2.01
CA VAL A 36 -11.66 -2.12 3.00
C VAL A 36 -11.42 -2.78 4.35
N VAL A 37 -10.79 -2.04 5.25
CA VAL A 37 -10.51 -2.47 6.62
C VAL A 37 -11.24 -1.54 7.57
N VAL A 38 -12.01 -2.12 8.48
CA VAL A 38 -12.78 -1.39 9.48
C VAL A 38 -12.36 -1.86 10.86
N GLU A 39 -11.66 -1.01 11.61
CA GLU A 39 -11.39 -1.21 13.03
C GLU A 39 -12.68 -0.98 13.82
N LEU A 40 -13.13 -1.99 14.55
CA LEU A 40 -14.30 -1.94 15.41
C LEU A 40 -13.86 -1.68 16.86
N THR A 41 -14.26 -0.55 17.40
CA THR A 41 -13.98 -0.20 18.80
C THR A 41 -15.25 -0.27 19.64
N GLY A 42 -15.12 -0.55 20.94
CA GLY A 42 -16.28 -0.62 21.85
C GLY A 42 -17.12 -1.89 21.72
N LEU A 43 -16.55 -2.99 21.19
CA LEU A 43 -17.22 -4.31 21.15
C LEU A 43 -17.46 -4.90 22.54
N GLU A 44 -16.64 -4.51 23.55
CA GLU A 44 -16.79 -4.97 24.94
C GLU A 44 -16.76 -6.50 25.11
N GLY A 45 -16.07 -7.20 24.18
CA GLY A 45 -15.95 -8.66 24.17
C GLY A 45 -17.15 -9.41 23.58
N ARG A 46 -18.06 -8.70 22.89
CA ARG A 46 -19.16 -9.32 22.14
C ARG A 46 -18.63 -10.07 20.92
N THR A 47 -19.22 -11.20 20.60
CA THR A 47 -19.01 -11.87 19.32
C THR A 47 -19.68 -11.03 18.22
N CYS A 48 -18.99 -10.85 17.11
CA CYS A 48 -19.46 -10.05 15.99
C CYS A 48 -19.05 -10.67 14.65
N TRP A 49 -20.00 -10.76 13.74
CA TRP A 49 -19.77 -11.09 12.34
C TRP A 49 -20.08 -9.89 11.47
N GLY A 50 -19.22 -9.62 10.49
CA GLY A 50 -19.34 -8.45 9.63
C GLY A 50 -19.31 -8.76 8.15
N THR A 51 -19.95 -7.90 7.36
CA THR A 51 -19.88 -7.88 5.90
C THR A 51 -20.07 -6.46 5.36
N LEU A 52 -19.86 -6.31 4.04
CA LEU A 52 -20.21 -5.10 3.31
C LEU A 52 -21.35 -5.41 2.34
N LEU A 53 -22.50 -4.80 2.53
CA LEU A 53 -23.60 -4.84 1.55
C LEU A 53 -23.19 -4.03 0.32
N SER A 54 -23.50 -4.51 -0.86
CA SER A 54 -23.04 -3.95 -2.14
C SER A 54 -24.21 -3.43 -2.99
N GLN A 55 -24.05 -2.30 -3.67
CA GLN A 55 -24.97 -1.87 -4.72
C GLN A 55 -24.93 -2.74 -5.98
N GLN A 56 -23.96 -3.63 -6.10
CA GLN A 56 -23.81 -4.57 -7.22
C GLN A 56 -24.12 -5.98 -6.73
N GLU A 57 -24.74 -6.80 -7.58
CA GLU A 57 -25.06 -8.20 -7.27
C GLU A 57 -23.82 -9.10 -7.17
N GLY A 58 -22.64 -8.57 -7.38
CA GLY A 58 -21.36 -9.28 -7.22
C GLY A 58 -20.16 -8.37 -7.34
N THR A 59 -19.07 -8.77 -6.69
CA THR A 59 -17.76 -8.13 -6.77
C THR A 59 -16.65 -9.16 -6.63
N GLY A 60 -15.66 -9.13 -7.56
CA GLY A 60 -14.61 -10.16 -7.59
C GLY A 60 -15.21 -11.58 -7.66
N PRO A 61 -14.86 -12.48 -6.75
CA PRO A 61 -15.41 -13.83 -6.70
C PRO A 61 -16.74 -13.94 -5.94
N TYR A 62 -17.17 -12.87 -5.27
CA TYR A 62 -18.34 -12.87 -4.39
C TYR A 62 -19.59 -12.47 -5.17
N GLY A 63 -20.56 -13.38 -5.24
CA GLY A 63 -21.88 -13.15 -5.80
C GLY A 63 -22.92 -12.81 -4.73
N ARG A 64 -24.14 -12.48 -5.15
CA ARG A 64 -25.26 -12.28 -4.25
C ARG A 64 -25.57 -13.59 -3.52
N PHE A 65 -25.65 -13.52 -2.20
CA PHE A 65 -25.97 -14.68 -1.36
C PHE A 65 -27.40 -15.18 -1.63
N SER A 66 -27.51 -16.45 -2.03
CA SER A 66 -28.78 -17.08 -2.40
C SER A 66 -29.17 -18.19 -1.42
N GLU A 67 -30.49 -18.38 -1.26
CA GLU A 67 -31.02 -19.48 -0.46
C GLU A 67 -30.69 -20.83 -1.10
N GLY A 68 -30.10 -21.74 -0.30
CA GLY A 68 -29.66 -23.06 -0.78
C GLY A 68 -28.22 -23.09 -1.27
N GLU A 69 -27.53 -21.98 -1.30
CA GLU A 69 -26.09 -21.96 -1.58
C GLU A 69 -25.29 -22.56 -0.42
N THR A 70 -24.30 -23.39 -0.78
CA THR A 70 -23.41 -23.98 0.23
C THR A 70 -22.25 -23.03 0.47
N VAL A 71 -22.22 -22.42 1.66
CA VAL A 71 -21.12 -21.57 2.08
C VAL A 71 -20.10 -22.39 2.86
N GLU A 72 -18.83 -22.14 2.62
CA GLU A 72 -17.76 -22.80 3.36
C GLU A 72 -17.69 -22.28 4.80
N GLY A 73 -17.90 -23.17 5.75
CA GLY A 73 -17.90 -22.89 7.20
C GLY A 73 -19.32 -22.66 7.78
N PRO A 74 -19.71 -23.47 8.79
CA PRO A 74 -21.05 -23.43 9.36
C PRO A 74 -21.36 -22.09 10.06
N GLU A 75 -20.37 -21.44 10.64
CA GLU A 75 -20.54 -20.16 11.35
C GLU A 75 -20.71 -19.01 10.36
N LYS A 76 -19.95 -18.99 9.26
CA LYS A 76 -20.14 -18.05 8.18
C LYS A 76 -21.53 -18.19 7.53
N ASP A 77 -21.96 -19.41 7.25
CA ASP A 77 -23.30 -19.68 6.70
C ASP A 77 -24.40 -19.16 7.65
N ARG A 78 -24.24 -19.40 8.96
CA ARG A 78 -25.16 -18.88 9.98
C ARG A 78 -25.21 -17.35 10.00
N ALA A 79 -24.05 -16.68 9.91
CA ALA A 79 -23.96 -15.24 9.88
C ALA A 79 -24.64 -14.64 8.65
N LEU A 80 -24.37 -15.19 7.44
CA LEU A 80 -25.00 -14.74 6.20
C LEU A 80 -26.52 -14.92 6.24
N ARG A 81 -27.02 -16.04 6.78
CA ARG A 81 -28.46 -16.26 6.93
C ARG A 81 -29.11 -15.29 7.92
N ALA A 82 -28.41 -14.96 9.01
CA ALA A 82 -28.88 -13.97 9.98
C ALA A 82 -28.93 -12.56 9.39
N MET A 83 -27.97 -12.19 8.51
CA MET A 83 -27.93 -10.89 7.84
C MET A 83 -28.86 -10.77 6.63
N ARG A 84 -29.49 -11.86 6.18
CA ARG A 84 -30.38 -11.87 5.02
C ARG A 84 -31.55 -10.86 5.07
N PRO A 85 -32.15 -10.54 6.21
CA PRO A 85 -33.17 -9.49 6.25
C PRO A 85 -32.71 -8.14 5.69
N LEU A 86 -31.41 -7.84 5.78
CA LEU A 86 -30.84 -6.58 5.23
C LEU A 86 -30.91 -6.52 3.70
N ASP A 87 -30.71 -7.63 2.99
CA ASP A 87 -30.84 -7.73 1.53
C ASP A 87 -32.25 -7.42 1.00
N GLN A 88 -33.27 -7.62 1.85
CA GLN A 88 -34.68 -7.45 1.48
C GLN A 88 -35.27 -6.11 1.90
N MET A 89 -34.65 -5.44 2.88
CA MET A 89 -35.20 -4.24 3.52
C MET A 89 -34.64 -2.93 2.96
N ASP A 90 -33.57 -2.98 2.16
CA ASP A 90 -32.92 -1.77 1.70
C ASP A 90 -33.61 -1.17 0.46
N PRO A 91 -34.27 0.02 0.61
CA PRO A 91 -34.88 0.73 -0.51
C PRO A 91 -33.87 1.25 -1.52
N GLU A 92 -32.58 1.34 -1.17
CA GLU A 92 -31.49 1.79 -2.04
C GLU A 92 -30.91 0.66 -2.90
N GLY A 93 -31.37 -0.60 -2.70
CA GLY A 93 -30.98 -1.75 -3.50
C GLY A 93 -29.59 -2.28 -3.17
N PHE A 94 -29.25 -2.37 -1.89
CA PHE A 94 -28.02 -3.05 -1.46
C PHE A 94 -28.25 -4.56 -1.34
N TYR A 95 -27.28 -5.34 -1.80
CA TYR A 95 -27.29 -6.79 -1.84
C TYR A 95 -26.32 -7.37 -0.81
N LEU A 96 -26.75 -8.44 -0.15
CA LEU A 96 -25.88 -9.27 0.66
C LEU A 96 -25.08 -10.21 -0.27
N LEU A 97 -23.77 -10.12 -0.22
CA LEU A 97 -22.88 -11.01 -0.97
C LEU A 97 -22.47 -12.21 -0.10
N ASP A 98 -21.91 -13.25 -0.72
CA ASP A 98 -21.45 -14.48 -0.05
C ASP A 98 -20.14 -14.31 0.74
N PHE A 99 -19.92 -13.12 1.28
CA PHE A 99 -18.80 -12.78 2.16
C PHE A 99 -19.29 -12.39 3.55
N ALA A 100 -18.76 -13.03 4.56
CA ALA A 100 -18.83 -12.60 5.94
C ALA A 100 -17.57 -13.06 6.70
N GLU A 101 -17.16 -12.29 7.67
CA GLU A 101 -15.96 -12.50 8.47
C GLU A 101 -16.27 -12.37 9.95
N ASP A 102 -15.62 -13.21 10.77
CA ASP A 102 -15.64 -13.05 12.23
C ASP A 102 -14.78 -11.85 12.60
N CYS A 103 -15.41 -10.82 13.13
CA CYS A 103 -14.78 -9.58 13.54
C CYS A 103 -14.82 -9.36 15.07
N SER A 104 -14.93 -10.44 15.84
CA SER A 104 -14.93 -10.42 17.30
C SER A 104 -13.60 -9.94 17.90
N ASP A 105 -12.52 -10.03 17.14
CA ASP A 105 -11.20 -9.48 17.47
C ASP A 105 -11.08 -7.97 17.26
N GLY A 106 -12.10 -7.33 16.71
CA GLY A 106 -12.16 -5.89 16.50
C GLY A 106 -11.80 -5.42 15.09
N GLU A 107 -11.72 -6.32 14.10
CA GLU A 107 -11.44 -5.93 12.72
C GLU A 107 -12.38 -6.63 11.74
N LEU A 108 -12.93 -5.88 10.79
CA LEU A 108 -13.59 -6.37 9.59
C LEU A 108 -12.70 -6.04 8.39
N SER A 109 -12.17 -7.07 7.70
CA SER A 109 -11.14 -6.90 6.69
C SER A 109 -11.52 -7.58 5.37
N TRP A 110 -12.10 -6.82 4.44
CA TRP A 110 -12.38 -7.31 3.09
C TRP A 110 -11.24 -6.97 2.15
N THR A 111 -10.31 -7.90 1.93
CA THR A 111 -9.03 -7.69 1.23
C THR A 111 -9.03 -8.12 -0.24
N TYR A 112 -10.16 -8.58 -0.78
CA TYR A 112 -10.22 -9.10 -2.15
C TYR A 112 -11.45 -8.56 -2.89
N TYR A 113 -11.27 -7.49 -3.67
CA TYR A 113 -12.32 -6.82 -4.43
C TYR A 113 -13.55 -6.41 -3.60
N PRO A 114 -13.41 -5.64 -2.51
CA PRO A 114 -14.58 -5.11 -1.81
C PRO A 114 -15.40 -4.21 -2.72
N PRO A 115 -16.72 -4.10 -2.51
CA PRO A 115 -17.58 -3.19 -3.26
C PRO A 115 -17.08 -1.74 -3.18
N HIS A 116 -17.28 -0.96 -4.25
CA HIS A 116 -16.88 0.46 -4.25
C HIS A 116 -17.81 1.30 -3.36
N THR A 117 -19.10 1.01 -3.43
CA THR A 117 -20.16 1.64 -2.63
C THR A 117 -20.80 0.58 -1.76
N TYR A 118 -20.86 0.79 -0.47
CA TYR A 118 -21.30 -0.22 0.49
C TYR A 118 -21.91 0.38 1.74
N GLN A 119 -22.63 -0.48 2.47
CA GLN A 119 -22.99 -0.32 3.87
C GLN A 119 -22.28 -1.40 4.68
N ILE A 120 -21.83 -1.07 5.88
CA ILE A 120 -21.27 -2.04 6.82
C ILE A 120 -22.44 -2.69 7.54
N ALA A 121 -22.51 -4.01 7.50
CA ALA A 121 -23.50 -4.80 8.22
C ALA A 121 -22.81 -5.68 9.26
N LEU A 122 -23.30 -5.63 10.48
CA LEU A 122 -22.79 -6.40 11.61
C LEU A 122 -23.91 -7.26 12.19
N TRP A 123 -23.59 -8.51 12.55
CA TRP A 123 -24.46 -9.40 13.28
C TRP A 123 -23.84 -9.76 14.63
N PHE A 124 -24.64 -9.67 15.69
CA PHE A 124 -24.29 -9.99 17.06
C PHE A 124 -25.06 -11.25 17.49
N PRO A 125 -24.39 -12.43 17.49
CA PRO A 125 -25.05 -13.71 17.74
C PRO A 125 -25.75 -13.85 19.09
N GLU A 126 -25.21 -13.22 20.15
CA GLU A 126 -25.74 -13.31 21.50
C GLU A 126 -27.09 -12.63 21.63
N GLU A 127 -27.27 -11.49 20.97
CA GLU A 127 -28.53 -10.71 20.97
C GLU A 127 -29.41 -11.08 19.78
N ASP A 128 -28.88 -11.87 18.82
CA ASP A 128 -29.51 -12.11 17.51
C ASP A 128 -29.89 -10.78 16.81
N ALA A 129 -29.05 -9.77 16.97
CA ALA A 129 -29.30 -8.41 16.51
C ALA A 129 -28.38 -8.02 15.35
N LEU A 130 -28.89 -7.12 14.51
CA LEU A 130 -28.18 -6.57 13.36
C LEU A 130 -27.89 -5.08 13.57
N ALA A 131 -26.76 -4.62 13.07
CA ALA A 131 -26.46 -3.20 12.95
C ALA A 131 -26.04 -2.90 11.51
N VAL A 132 -26.52 -1.80 10.94
CA VAL A 132 -26.21 -1.39 9.57
C VAL A 132 -25.81 0.08 9.54
N SER A 133 -24.75 0.39 8.79
CA SER A 133 -24.26 1.75 8.66
C SER A 133 -24.97 2.51 7.53
N ALA A 134 -24.78 3.84 7.49
CA ALA A 134 -25.04 4.62 6.30
C ALA A 134 -24.19 4.16 5.11
N VAL A 135 -24.45 4.71 3.92
CA VAL A 135 -23.70 4.40 2.68
C VAL A 135 -22.33 5.05 2.69
N TYR A 136 -21.32 4.28 2.37
CA TYR A 136 -19.94 4.72 2.25
C TYR A 136 -19.31 4.31 0.91
N HIS A 137 -18.20 4.95 0.58
CA HIS A 137 -17.46 4.69 -0.65
C HIS A 137 -15.98 4.46 -0.34
N ARG A 138 -15.33 3.56 -1.07
CA ARG A 138 -13.87 3.47 -1.02
C ARG A 138 -13.27 4.80 -1.46
N TYR A 139 -12.36 5.33 -0.68
CA TYR A 139 -11.70 6.63 -0.94
C TYR A 139 -10.25 6.50 -1.41
N ALA A 140 -9.67 5.31 -1.24
CA ALA A 140 -8.33 4.94 -1.68
C ALA A 140 -8.36 3.51 -2.23
N PHE A 141 -7.24 3.02 -2.75
CA PHE A 141 -7.11 1.62 -3.13
C PHE A 141 -7.35 0.72 -1.90
N ASP A 142 -6.64 1.00 -0.81
CA ASP A 142 -6.90 0.42 0.51
C ASP A 142 -7.55 1.49 1.39
N SER A 143 -8.78 1.25 1.79
CA SER A 143 -9.58 2.20 2.55
C SER A 143 -9.71 1.72 4.00
N TYR A 144 -9.27 2.53 4.93
CA TYR A 144 -9.26 2.24 6.37
C TYR A 144 -10.29 3.10 7.08
N TYR A 145 -11.07 2.46 7.96
CA TYR A 145 -12.08 3.12 8.76
C TYR A 145 -11.99 2.67 10.21
N ARG A 146 -12.48 3.51 11.12
CA ARG A 146 -12.74 3.15 12.51
C ARG A 146 -14.23 3.35 12.78
N LEU A 147 -14.88 2.30 13.27
CA LEU A 147 -16.28 2.30 13.67
C LEU A 147 -16.37 2.19 15.19
N ASP A 148 -16.92 3.22 15.83
CA ASP A 148 -17.12 3.24 17.27
C ASP A 148 -18.49 2.65 17.63
N LEU A 149 -18.47 1.49 18.28
CA LEU A 149 -19.64 0.76 18.77
C LEU A 149 -19.88 0.98 20.27
N SER A 150 -19.10 1.88 20.91
CA SER A 150 -19.28 2.16 22.34
C SER A 150 -20.68 2.63 22.64
N GLY A 151 -21.30 2.02 23.67
CA GLY A 151 -22.66 2.34 24.07
C GLY A 151 -23.73 2.00 23.04
N LEU A 152 -23.43 1.09 22.08
CA LEU A 152 -24.43 0.60 21.13
C LEU A 152 -25.46 -0.27 21.88
N GLU A 153 -26.70 0.19 21.91
CA GLU A 153 -27.83 -0.57 22.44
C GLU A 153 -28.42 -1.45 21.34
N LEU A 154 -28.34 -2.75 21.53
CA LEU A 154 -28.88 -3.75 20.62
C LEU A 154 -30.27 -4.22 21.14
N THR A 155 -31.24 -4.27 20.25
CA THR A 155 -32.54 -4.85 20.54
C THR A 155 -32.53 -6.28 20.04
N PRO A 156 -32.79 -7.30 20.92
CA PRO A 156 -32.82 -8.70 20.49
C PRO A 156 -33.79 -8.93 19.32
N GLY A 157 -33.28 -9.58 18.26
CA GLY A 157 -34.03 -9.80 17.01
C GLY A 157 -34.26 -8.53 16.17
N GLY A 158 -33.66 -7.39 16.56
CA GLY A 158 -33.85 -6.10 15.90
C GLY A 158 -32.71 -5.71 14.92
N ILE A 159 -32.97 -4.66 14.15
CA ILE A 159 -32.01 -4.01 13.29
C ILE A 159 -31.78 -2.57 13.80
N VAL A 160 -30.54 -2.22 14.04
CA VAL A 160 -30.13 -0.88 14.50
C VAL A 160 -29.38 -0.16 13.37
N GLU A 161 -29.83 1.04 13.04
CA GLU A 161 -29.08 1.91 12.12
C GLU A 161 -27.97 2.65 12.88
N LEU A 162 -26.75 2.51 12.39
CA LEU A 162 -25.58 3.18 12.97
C LEU A 162 -25.50 4.63 12.50
N GLU A 163 -25.39 5.55 13.43
CA GLU A 163 -25.21 6.97 13.11
C GLU A 163 -23.91 7.18 12.30
N ALA A 164 -23.96 8.02 11.28
CA ALA A 164 -22.83 8.29 10.39
C ALA A 164 -21.59 8.85 11.14
N VAL A 165 -21.79 9.51 12.28
CA VAL A 165 -20.70 10.05 13.11
C VAL A 165 -19.83 8.96 13.74
N ARG A 166 -20.33 7.74 13.86
CA ARG A 166 -19.63 6.59 14.45
C ARG A 166 -18.52 6.04 13.53
N LEU A 167 -18.60 6.25 12.22
CA LEU A 167 -17.60 5.79 11.25
C LEU A 167 -16.71 6.94 10.79
N GLN A 168 -15.42 6.80 11.00
CA GLN A 168 -14.41 7.79 10.60
C GLN A 168 -13.36 7.14 9.70
N ARG A 169 -12.81 7.90 8.75
CA ARG A 169 -11.65 7.47 7.97
C ARG A 169 -10.43 7.43 8.89
N ASP A 170 -9.72 6.32 8.86
CA ASP A 170 -8.53 6.10 9.71
C ASP A 170 -7.33 5.60 8.91
N TYR A 171 -7.03 6.27 7.80
CA TYR A 171 -5.87 5.93 7.00
C TYR A 171 -4.59 6.11 7.82
N PRO A 172 -3.64 5.13 7.80
CA PRO A 172 -2.46 5.13 8.66
C PRO A 172 -1.38 6.13 8.21
N TYR A 173 -1.74 7.42 8.07
CA TYR A 173 -0.81 8.48 7.64
C TYR A 173 0.44 8.57 8.51
N GLY A 174 0.31 8.31 9.82
CA GLY A 174 1.44 8.35 10.75
C GLY A 174 2.52 7.33 10.40
N ALA A 175 2.12 6.09 10.12
CA ALA A 175 3.03 5.02 9.72
C ALA A 175 3.68 5.33 8.36
N SER A 176 2.90 5.77 7.37
CA SER A 176 3.40 6.15 6.04
C SER A 176 4.41 7.29 6.11
N LEU A 177 4.13 8.34 6.92
CA LEU A 177 5.06 9.46 7.12
C LEU A 177 6.35 9.02 7.82
N LEU A 178 6.26 8.14 8.81
CA LEU A 178 7.43 7.60 9.51
C LEU A 178 8.30 6.77 8.56
N ALA A 179 7.68 5.91 7.75
CA ALA A 179 8.35 5.12 6.73
C ALA A 179 9.04 6.02 5.69
N LEU A 180 8.35 7.05 5.20
CA LEU A 180 8.93 8.05 4.30
C LEU A 180 10.13 8.76 4.93
N ALA A 181 10.01 9.23 6.17
CA ALA A 181 11.11 9.89 6.88
C ALA A 181 12.31 8.96 7.06
N GLY A 182 12.08 7.70 7.40
CA GLY A 182 13.11 6.68 7.53
C GLY A 182 13.87 6.44 6.22
N ARG A 183 13.13 6.27 5.11
CA ARG A 183 13.73 6.11 3.75
C ARG A 183 14.59 7.32 3.37
N VAL A 184 14.05 8.52 3.52
CA VAL A 184 14.77 9.76 3.19
C VAL A 184 16.02 9.94 4.08
N ALA A 185 15.91 9.68 5.38
CA ALA A 185 17.04 9.81 6.30
C ALA A 185 18.16 8.82 5.98
N LEU A 186 17.82 7.56 5.68
CA LEU A 186 18.78 6.53 5.31
C LEU A 186 19.51 6.87 4.01
N THR A 187 18.76 7.22 2.97
CA THR A 187 19.30 7.60 1.67
C THR A 187 20.22 8.80 1.79
N LEU A 188 19.76 9.85 2.46
CA LEU A 188 20.53 11.07 2.68
C LEU A 188 21.83 10.79 3.47
N GLY A 189 21.75 9.95 4.52
CA GLY A 189 22.90 9.52 5.30
C GLY A 189 23.94 8.78 4.45
N ALA A 190 23.51 7.80 3.67
CA ALA A 190 24.38 7.04 2.78
C ALA A 190 25.06 7.93 1.75
N GLU A 191 24.32 8.84 1.13
CA GLU A 191 24.86 9.75 0.12
C GLU A 191 25.83 10.79 0.70
N LEU A 192 25.56 11.32 1.87
CA LEU A 192 26.49 12.22 2.57
C LEU A 192 27.79 11.50 2.94
N LEU A 193 27.73 10.25 3.41
CA LEU A 193 28.91 9.44 3.69
C LEU A 193 29.74 9.20 2.42
N LEU A 194 29.07 8.86 1.31
CA LEU A 194 29.74 8.73 0.02
C LEU A 194 30.31 10.05 -0.48
N ALA A 195 29.62 11.17 -0.30
CA ALA A 195 30.13 12.49 -0.62
C ALA A 195 31.45 12.77 0.09
N LEU A 196 31.54 12.46 1.38
CA LEU A 196 32.76 12.60 2.17
C LEU A 196 33.88 11.68 1.64
N ALA A 197 33.56 10.43 1.26
CA ALA A 197 34.52 9.48 0.70
C ALA A 197 35.05 9.95 -0.66
N PHE A 198 34.21 10.58 -1.50
CA PHE A 198 34.61 11.15 -2.78
C PHE A 198 35.30 12.53 -2.66
N GLY A 199 35.49 13.04 -1.43
CA GLY A 199 36.20 14.27 -1.17
C GLY A 199 35.33 15.54 -1.25
N LEU A 200 34.01 15.44 -1.28
CA LEU A 200 33.08 16.56 -1.17
C LEU A 200 32.94 16.98 0.31
N ARG A 201 34.01 17.55 0.88
CA ARG A 201 34.14 17.80 2.33
C ARG A 201 33.85 19.24 2.75
N THR A 202 33.52 20.12 1.81
CA THR A 202 33.18 21.51 2.18
C THR A 202 31.75 21.62 2.68
N GLY A 203 31.50 22.48 3.65
CA GLY A 203 30.13 22.70 4.15
C GLY A 203 29.19 23.20 3.04
N ARG A 204 29.72 23.87 2.00
CA ARG A 204 28.94 24.24 0.82
C ARG A 204 28.56 23.03 -0.01
N ALA A 205 29.52 22.14 -0.30
CA ALA A 205 29.27 20.92 -1.07
C ALA A 205 28.26 20.02 -0.36
N LEU A 206 28.44 19.78 0.94
CA LEU A 206 27.51 18.96 1.74
C LEU A 206 26.09 19.57 1.79
N ARG A 207 25.95 20.88 1.88
CA ARG A 207 24.63 21.53 1.83
C ARG A 207 23.96 21.35 0.46
N TRP A 208 24.72 21.45 -0.66
CA TRP A 208 24.18 21.18 -1.98
C TRP A 208 23.78 19.71 -2.13
N VAL A 209 24.61 18.78 -1.70
CA VAL A 209 24.28 17.35 -1.69
C VAL A 209 23.03 17.11 -0.87
N ALA A 210 22.98 17.56 0.38
CA ALA A 210 21.84 17.34 1.25
C ALA A 210 20.55 17.97 0.69
N GLY A 211 20.60 19.21 0.22
CA GLY A 211 19.41 19.92 -0.25
C GLY A 211 18.85 19.35 -1.55
N VAL A 212 19.73 18.98 -2.50
CA VAL A 212 19.28 18.39 -3.77
C VAL A 212 18.74 17.00 -3.56
N ASN A 213 19.43 16.14 -2.80
CA ASN A 213 18.95 14.81 -2.45
C ASN A 213 17.63 14.86 -1.69
N LEU A 214 17.52 15.72 -0.70
CA LEU A 214 16.25 15.86 0.03
C LEU A 214 15.09 16.21 -0.92
N ALA A 215 15.32 17.15 -1.85
CA ALA A 215 14.28 17.55 -2.80
C ALA A 215 13.93 16.42 -3.80
N THR A 216 14.91 15.72 -4.33
CA THR A 216 14.69 14.63 -5.31
C THR A 216 14.07 13.41 -4.65
N GLN A 217 14.51 13.03 -3.46
CA GLN A 217 13.97 11.91 -2.69
C GLN A 217 12.55 12.18 -2.21
N LEU A 218 12.27 13.38 -1.69
CA LEU A 218 10.90 13.74 -1.34
C LEU A 218 9.98 13.71 -2.56
N GLY A 219 10.43 14.25 -3.70
CA GLY A 219 9.64 14.24 -4.93
C GLY A 219 9.34 12.83 -5.42
N LEU A 220 10.34 11.96 -5.48
CA LEU A 220 10.18 10.58 -5.94
C LEU A 220 9.29 9.76 -4.99
N ASN A 221 9.60 9.78 -3.69
CA ASN A 221 8.84 9.02 -2.71
C ASN A 221 7.40 9.51 -2.59
N LEU A 222 7.17 10.82 -2.62
CA LEU A 222 5.79 11.35 -2.60
C LEU A 222 4.99 10.92 -3.84
N ALA A 223 5.63 10.90 -5.03
CA ALA A 223 4.99 10.39 -6.23
C ALA A 223 4.63 8.89 -6.11
N LEU A 224 5.49 8.08 -5.50
CA LEU A 224 5.23 6.67 -5.22
C LEU A 224 4.10 6.49 -4.20
N GLU A 225 4.08 7.28 -3.13
CA GLU A 225 3.00 7.24 -2.12
C GLU A 225 1.63 7.59 -2.76
N VAL A 226 1.58 8.64 -3.57
CA VAL A 226 0.34 8.99 -4.30
C VAL A 226 -0.07 7.87 -5.25
N PHE A 227 0.88 7.26 -5.94
CA PHE A 227 0.59 6.12 -6.81
C PHE A 227 0.02 4.94 -6.01
N THR A 228 0.63 4.56 -4.90
CA THR A 228 0.19 3.48 -4.02
C THR A 228 -1.21 3.76 -3.44
N TYR A 229 -1.44 4.98 -3.00
CA TYR A 229 -2.76 5.41 -2.51
C TYR A 229 -3.87 5.22 -3.55
N CYS A 230 -3.57 5.48 -4.82
CA CYS A 230 -4.56 5.38 -5.90
C CYS A 230 -4.68 3.98 -6.51
N ASN A 231 -3.59 3.20 -6.53
CA ASN A 231 -3.49 1.98 -7.33
C ASN A 231 -3.07 0.73 -6.54
N GLY A 232 -2.75 0.89 -5.27
CA GLY A 232 -2.20 -0.15 -4.42
C GLY A 232 -0.69 -0.29 -4.49
N ALA A 233 -0.14 -1.05 -3.56
CA ALA A 233 1.29 -1.30 -3.49
C ALA A 233 1.80 -2.07 -4.72
N LEU A 234 2.97 -1.69 -5.21
CA LEU A 234 3.65 -2.40 -6.30
C LEU A 234 4.22 -3.73 -5.75
N ALA A 235 3.42 -4.79 -5.81
CA ALA A 235 3.81 -6.11 -5.35
C ALA A 235 3.73 -7.16 -6.49
N GLY A 236 4.41 -8.29 -6.33
CA GLY A 236 4.36 -9.41 -7.25
C GLY A 236 4.75 -9.03 -8.68
N VAL A 237 3.93 -9.44 -9.65
CA VAL A 237 4.15 -9.17 -11.09
C VAL A 237 4.14 -7.69 -11.41
N MET A 238 3.28 -6.91 -10.73
CA MET A 238 3.19 -5.46 -10.97
C MET A 238 4.47 -4.74 -10.56
N ALA A 239 5.16 -5.17 -9.52
CA ALA A 239 6.47 -4.63 -9.15
C ALA A 239 7.50 -4.86 -10.28
N ILE A 240 7.48 -6.04 -10.92
CA ILE A 240 8.39 -6.36 -12.03
C ILE A 240 8.05 -5.53 -13.28
N LEU A 241 6.76 -5.37 -13.60
CA LEU A 241 6.33 -4.56 -14.74
C LEU A 241 6.61 -3.07 -14.53
N ALA A 242 6.53 -2.58 -13.30
CA ALA A 242 6.84 -1.21 -12.92
C ALA A 242 8.35 -0.93 -12.80
N LEU A 243 9.18 -1.96 -12.64
CA LEU A 243 10.64 -1.81 -12.46
C LEU A 243 11.31 -0.97 -13.54
N PRO A 244 11.04 -1.13 -14.86
CA PRO A 244 11.63 -0.28 -15.89
C PRO A 244 11.26 1.21 -15.73
N VAL A 245 10.03 1.50 -15.32
CA VAL A 245 9.56 2.88 -15.07
C VAL A 245 10.26 3.46 -13.84
N TYR A 246 10.36 2.67 -12.78
CA TYR A 246 11.08 3.07 -11.57
C TYR A 246 12.56 3.32 -11.83
N LEU A 247 13.23 2.42 -12.56
CA LEU A 247 14.62 2.61 -12.98
C LEU A 247 14.81 3.85 -13.86
N ALA A 248 13.87 4.13 -14.77
CA ALA A 248 13.91 5.35 -15.58
C ALA A 248 13.78 6.62 -14.71
N ALA A 249 12.92 6.60 -13.69
CA ALA A 249 12.78 7.68 -12.73
C ALA A 249 14.06 7.90 -11.93
N GLU A 250 14.69 6.84 -11.42
CA GLU A 250 15.99 6.90 -10.71
C GLU A 250 17.11 7.45 -11.59
N VAL A 251 17.16 7.05 -12.86
CA VAL A 251 18.12 7.61 -13.84
C VAL A 251 17.84 9.09 -14.07
N ALA A 252 16.60 9.50 -14.19
CA ALA A 252 16.23 10.91 -14.36
C ALA A 252 16.63 11.75 -13.13
N VAL A 253 16.39 11.27 -11.92
CA VAL A 253 16.87 11.87 -10.67
C VAL A 253 18.38 12.02 -10.70
N THR A 254 19.12 10.94 -10.98
CA THR A 254 20.58 10.95 -11.08
C THR A 254 21.10 12.00 -12.07
N LEU A 255 20.45 12.14 -13.22
CA LEU A 255 20.83 13.13 -14.24
C LEU A 255 20.56 14.59 -13.78
N VAL A 256 19.46 14.82 -13.10
CA VAL A 256 19.13 16.14 -12.50
C VAL A 256 20.18 16.52 -11.46
N GLU A 257 20.48 15.63 -10.53
CA GLU A 257 21.48 15.81 -9.49
C GLU A 257 22.87 16.06 -10.09
N LEU A 258 23.29 15.22 -11.04
CA LEU A 258 24.55 15.36 -11.74
C LEU A 258 24.67 16.74 -12.40
N ARG A 259 23.59 17.20 -13.07
CA ARG A 259 23.59 18.52 -13.70
C ARG A 259 23.77 19.65 -12.68
N ILE A 260 23.10 19.57 -11.53
CA ILE A 260 23.19 20.56 -10.46
C ILE A 260 24.57 20.52 -9.83
N TYR A 261 25.06 19.35 -9.43
CA TYR A 261 26.37 19.21 -8.78
C TYR A 261 27.50 19.63 -9.70
N ARG A 262 27.48 19.26 -10.97
CA ARG A 262 28.52 19.73 -11.94
C ARG A 262 28.52 21.24 -12.08
N ARG A 263 27.35 21.90 -12.07
CA ARG A 263 27.25 23.36 -12.16
C ARG A 263 27.71 24.08 -10.90
N LYS A 264 27.45 23.50 -9.71
CA LYS A 264 27.63 24.18 -8.42
C LYS A 264 28.94 23.82 -7.72
N LEU A 265 29.50 22.63 -7.99
CA LEU A 265 30.64 22.09 -7.24
C LEU A 265 31.91 21.89 -8.08
N THR A 266 31.85 21.93 -9.43
CA THR A 266 33.04 21.80 -10.25
C THR A 266 34.01 22.95 -9.98
N GLY A 267 35.27 22.63 -9.71
CA GLY A 267 36.32 23.58 -9.37
C GLY A 267 36.44 23.92 -7.90
N GLU A 268 35.45 23.60 -7.08
CA GLU A 268 35.51 23.82 -5.64
C GLU A 268 36.59 22.93 -5.00
N ARG A 269 37.64 23.56 -4.42
CA ARG A 269 38.82 22.89 -3.84
C ARG A 269 39.40 21.77 -4.72
N GLY A 270 39.42 21.97 -6.03
CA GLY A 270 40.02 21.02 -6.99
C GLY A 270 39.09 19.81 -7.33
N LEU A 271 37.81 19.88 -7.01
CA LEU A 271 36.86 18.86 -7.44
C LEU A 271 36.69 18.87 -8.96
N SER A 272 37.08 17.76 -9.60
CA SER A 272 36.92 17.61 -11.04
C SER A 272 35.49 17.16 -11.39
N GLY A 273 35.02 17.57 -12.57
CA GLY A 273 33.72 17.11 -13.06
C GLY A 273 33.60 15.58 -13.19
N ARG A 274 34.73 14.87 -13.43
CA ARG A 274 34.77 13.39 -13.46
C ARG A 274 34.51 12.80 -12.08
N ARG A 275 35.09 13.38 -11.03
CA ARG A 275 34.90 12.93 -9.65
C ARG A 275 33.45 13.15 -9.20
N ILE A 276 32.85 14.29 -9.52
CA ILE A 276 31.44 14.59 -9.25
C ILE A 276 30.55 13.60 -9.97
N THR A 277 30.82 13.31 -11.27
CA THR A 277 30.04 12.31 -12.01
C THR A 277 30.14 10.92 -11.38
N ALA A 278 31.36 10.48 -11.01
CA ALA A 278 31.55 9.19 -10.36
C ALA A 278 30.82 9.13 -9.02
N TYR A 279 30.90 10.17 -8.21
CA TYR A 279 30.14 10.30 -6.96
C TYR A 279 28.65 10.12 -7.20
N THR A 280 28.05 10.96 -8.07
CA THR A 280 26.59 10.97 -8.27
C THR A 280 26.06 9.61 -8.71
N TRP A 281 26.71 8.96 -9.68
CA TRP A 281 26.30 7.62 -10.11
C TRP A 281 26.47 6.55 -9.02
N THR A 282 27.58 6.58 -8.28
CA THR A 282 27.84 5.62 -7.22
C THR A 282 26.85 5.82 -6.06
N ALA A 283 26.61 7.06 -5.67
CA ALA A 283 25.71 7.38 -4.56
C ALA A 283 24.27 6.94 -4.86
N ASN A 284 23.73 7.33 -6.00
CA ASN A 284 22.38 6.92 -6.40
C ASN A 284 22.26 5.40 -6.57
N LEU A 285 23.24 4.72 -7.14
CA LEU A 285 23.23 3.26 -7.26
C LEU A 285 23.25 2.58 -5.88
N CYS A 286 24.08 3.06 -4.95
CA CYS A 286 24.14 2.51 -3.58
C CYS A 286 22.81 2.76 -2.83
N SER A 287 22.23 3.94 -2.95
CA SER A 287 20.93 4.28 -2.35
C SER A 287 19.81 3.40 -2.90
N PHE A 288 19.74 3.23 -4.21
CA PHE A 288 18.78 2.34 -4.87
C PHE A 288 18.92 0.89 -4.38
N LEU A 289 20.14 0.34 -4.37
CA LEU A 289 20.37 -1.03 -3.90
C LEU A 289 20.02 -1.20 -2.42
N ALA A 290 20.35 -0.22 -1.58
CA ALA A 290 19.99 -0.23 -0.17
C ALA A 290 18.46 -0.20 0.01
N GLY A 291 17.76 0.65 -0.73
CA GLY A 291 16.29 0.69 -0.73
C GLY A 291 15.67 -0.65 -1.12
N VAL A 292 16.14 -1.26 -2.21
CA VAL A 292 15.66 -2.58 -2.66
C VAL A 292 15.92 -3.66 -1.61
N LEU A 293 17.12 -3.72 -1.02
CA LEU A 293 17.44 -4.70 0.02
C LEU A 293 16.56 -4.54 1.27
N LEU A 294 16.31 -3.31 1.67
CA LEU A 294 15.48 -3.02 2.84
C LEU A 294 14.00 -3.32 2.60
N SER A 295 13.49 -3.10 1.39
CA SER A 295 12.10 -3.47 1.05
C SER A 295 11.85 -4.98 1.15
N PHE A 296 12.86 -5.82 0.95
CA PHE A 296 12.75 -7.28 1.18
C PHE A 296 12.80 -7.67 2.66
N GLN A 297 13.48 -6.90 3.51
CA GLN A 297 13.64 -7.23 4.92
C GLN A 297 12.61 -6.56 5.83
N LEU A 298 12.11 -5.40 5.42
CA LEU A 298 11.18 -4.57 6.17
C LEU A 298 10.02 -4.10 5.26
N PRO A 299 9.20 -5.04 4.74
CA PRO A 299 8.17 -4.72 3.76
C PRO A 299 7.10 -3.74 4.27
N THR A 300 6.98 -3.60 5.59
CA THR A 300 6.06 -2.63 6.22
C THR A 300 6.62 -1.22 6.31
N LEU A 301 7.93 -1.04 6.10
CA LEU A 301 8.61 0.26 6.20
C LEU A 301 9.17 0.77 4.86
N PHE A 302 9.26 -0.11 3.83
CA PHE A 302 9.90 0.20 2.55
C PHE A 302 9.06 -0.24 1.35
#